data_171a75be86bf150446d5bf4a1e99d317
#
_entry.id   171a75be86bf150446d5bf4a1e99d317
#
_cell.length_a   1.000
_cell.length_b   1.000
_cell.length_c   1.000
_cell.angle_alpha   90.00
_cell.angle_beta   90.00
_cell.angle_gamma   90.00
#
_symmetry.space_group_name_H-M   'P 1'
#
loop_
_entity.id
_entity.type
_entity.pdbx_description
1 polymer ?
#
loop_
_entity_poly.entity_id
_entity_poly.type
_entity_poly.pdbx_seq_one_letter_code
_entity_poly.pdbx_strand_id
1 'polypeptide(L)'
;MNTVVPLRQNLPRKRKENHMLLTSLLNSLPGAITQGLIWGLMAIGVYITYRILDVADLTVDGTLALGGAACVMLIRGGVNPWLALLIAALCGAAAGLITGLLHTRCGIPAILAGILTQLALYSVNLRIMGGKANQAVSVDKYDLIVSQRFVRQLSPENPMPLLLLVTALLIAVLYWFFGTEIGCGIRATGANARMARAQGINTQRNVVVGLALSNGIVALSGALLCQYQGSADVNMGRGAIVIGLAAVIIGESLLGKVFRNFGLRMLSVSLGAIVYYLVLQVVLQLGLNTNDLKLLSAAIVAVFLAVPHLKGKLAHKGGTIHA
;
A
#
# COMPACT_ATOMS: atom_id res chain seq x y z
N MET A 1 42.93 -48.45 9.97
CA MET A 1 41.76 -47.96 9.24
C MET A 1 40.74 -47.54 10.26
N ASN A 2 40.77 -46.27 10.70
CA ASN A 2 39.85 -45.72 11.69
C ASN A 2 38.75 -44.97 10.96
N THR A 3 37.57 -45.54 10.93
CA THR A 3 36.32 -44.95 10.43
C THR A 3 35.83 -43.95 11.51
N VAL A 4 35.99 -42.66 11.24
CA VAL A 4 35.38 -41.58 12.05
C VAL A 4 33.91 -41.52 11.67
N VAL A 5 33.04 -41.97 12.57
CA VAL A 5 31.59 -41.79 12.48
C VAL A 5 31.27 -40.35 12.86
N PRO A 6 30.60 -39.55 12.03
CA PRO A 6 30.21 -38.20 12.40
C PRO A 6 29.10 -38.26 13.46
N LEU A 7 29.38 -37.68 14.63
CA LEU A 7 28.40 -37.45 15.70
C LEU A 7 27.23 -36.62 15.18
N ARG A 8 26.15 -37.31 14.78
CA ARG A 8 24.83 -36.67 14.58
C ARG A 8 24.37 -36.12 15.93
N GLN A 9 24.47 -34.83 16.13
CA GLN A 9 23.92 -34.13 17.27
C GLN A 9 22.40 -34.36 17.31
N ASN A 10 21.95 -35.23 18.21
CA ASN A 10 20.54 -35.45 18.56
C ASN A 10 20.04 -34.26 19.40
N LEU A 11 19.76 -33.14 18.73
CA LEU A 11 19.01 -32.04 19.35
C LEU A 11 17.59 -32.54 19.66
N PRO A 12 17.03 -32.22 20.86
CA PRO A 12 15.68 -32.61 21.23
C PRO A 12 14.68 -32.05 20.22
N ARG A 13 13.68 -32.86 19.85
CA ARG A 13 12.71 -32.62 18.76
C ARG A 13 12.13 -31.19 18.77
N LYS A 14 11.77 -30.65 19.91
CA LYS A 14 11.33 -29.25 20.12
C LYS A 14 12.37 -28.20 19.69
N ARG A 15 13.66 -28.47 19.92
CA ARG A 15 14.73 -27.53 19.55
C ARG A 15 14.98 -27.51 18.05
N LYS A 16 14.77 -28.63 17.36
CA LYS A 16 14.81 -28.73 15.89
C LYS A 16 13.63 -28.00 15.24
N GLU A 17 12.43 -28.16 15.81
CA GLU A 17 11.21 -27.46 15.34
C GLU A 17 11.33 -25.95 15.50
N ASN A 18 11.79 -25.47 16.65
CA ASN A 18 12.03 -24.04 16.89
C ASN A 18 13.13 -23.47 15.98
N HIS A 19 14.19 -24.24 15.73
CA HIS A 19 15.25 -23.79 14.83
C HIS A 19 14.77 -23.74 13.36
N MET A 20 13.94 -24.68 12.95
CA MET A 20 13.31 -24.69 11.62
C MET A 20 12.36 -23.50 11.44
N LEU A 21 11.52 -23.21 12.44
CA LEU A 21 10.61 -22.06 12.43
C LEU A 21 11.39 -20.73 12.37
N LEU A 22 12.45 -20.59 13.16
CA LEU A 22 13.28 -19.38 13.16
C LEU A 22 13.98 -19.16 11.81
N THR A 23 14.53 -20.23 11.24
CA THR A 23 15.21 -20.16 9.93
C THR A 23 14.21 -19.86 8.82
N SER A 24 13.02 -20.43 8.86
CA SER A 24 11.93 -20.15 7.93
C SER A 24 11.45 -18.70 8.04
N LEU A 25 11.29 -18.16 9.26
CA LEU A 25 10.98 -16.76 9.51
C LEU A 25 12.05 -15.82 8.91
N LEU A 26 13.32 -16.05 9.23
CA LEU A 26 14.42 -15.23 8.71
C LEU A 26 14.47 -15.23 7.17
N ASN A 27 14.23 -16.39 6.56
CA ASN A 27 14.21 -16.52 5.11
C ASN A 27 13.00 -15.84 4.43
N SER A 28 11.91 -15.61 5.16
CA SER A 28 10.71 -14.96 4.63
C SER A 28 10.68 -13.44 4.85
N LEU A 29 11.51 -12.91 5.77
CA LEU A 29 11.57 -11.47 6.07
C LEU A 29 11.84 -10.58 4.85
N PRO A 30 12.81 -10.88 3.95
CA PRO A 30 13.06 -10.04 2.79
C PRO A 30 11.82 -9.90 1.89
N GLY A 31 11.07 -10.99 1.69
CA GLY A 31 9.81 -10.96 0.93
C GLY A 31 8.74 -10.11 1.59
N ALA A 32 8.59 -10.21 2.91
CA ALA A 32 7.62 -9.41 3.66
C ALA A 32 7.97 -7.91 3.62
N ILE A 33 9.25 -7.55 3.75
CA ILE A 33 9.70 -6.15 3.66
C ILE A 33 9.46 -5.60 2.26
N THR A 34 9.82 -6.36 1.22
CA THR A 34 9.62 -5.96 -0.17
C THR A 34 8.13 -5.73 -0.48
N GLN A 35 7.28 -6.66 -0.07
CA GLN A 35 5.83 -6.53 -0.22
C GLN A 35 5.30 -5.35 0.60
N GLY A 36 5.78 -5.18 1.83
CA GLY A 36 5.46 -4.04 2.69
C GLY A 36 5.84 -2.69 2.08
N LEU A 37 6.95 -2.59 1.33
CA LEU A 37 7.33 -1.38 0.60
C LEU A 37 6.36 -1.06 -0.54
N ILE A 38 5.96 -2.06 -1.34
CA ILE A 38 5.01 -1.87 -2.44
C ILE A 38 3.66 -1.38 -1.89
N TRP A 39 3.14 -2.04 -0.86
CA TRP A 39 1.91 -1.62 -0.20
C TRP A 39 2.07 -0.31 0.57
N GLY A 40 3.29 0.03 0.99
CA GLY A 40 3.63 1.32 1.57
C GLY A 40 3.43 2.48 0.59
N LEU A 41 3.75 2.29 -0.69
CA LEU A 41 3.44 3.27 -1.74
C LEU A 41 1.93 3.49 -1.86
N MET A 42 1.14 2.41 -1.89
CA MET A 42 -0.33 2.49 -1.89
C MET A 42 -0.84 3.21 -0.63
N ALA A 43 -0.30 2.88 0.54
CA ALA A 43 -0.69 3.50 1.80
C ALA A 43 -0.38 5.01 1.84
N ILE A 44 0.70 5.47 1.18
CA ILE A 44 0.97 6.91 0.99
C ILE A 44 -0.14 7.56 0.15
N GLY A 45 -0.62 6.90 -0.90
CA GLY A 45 -1.78 7.35 -1.67
C GLY A 45 -3.02 7.51 -0.77
N VAL A 46 -3.35 6.48 0.00
CA VAL A 46 -4.46 6.50 0.97
C VAL A 46 -4.27 7.58 2.04
N TYR A 47 -3.04 7.81 2.50
CA TYR A 47 -2.73 8.89 3.44
C TYR A 47 -3.10 10.27 2.90
N ILE A 48 -2.90 10.52 1.61
CA ILE A 48 -3.26 11.78 0.97
C ILE A 48 -4.77 12.01 1.01
N THR A 49 -5.58 11.01 0.67
CA THR A 49 -7.03 11.15 0.68
C THR A 49 -7.60 11.17 2.10
N TYR A 50 -7.19 10.23 2.93
CA TYR A 50 -7.75 10.05 4.26
C TYR A 50 -7.29 11.11 5.27
N ARG A 51 -5.96 11.44 5.30
CA ARG A 51 -5.39 12.29 6.36
C ARG A 51 -5.19 13.74 5.93
N ILE A 52 -4.82 13.95 4.66
CA ILE A 52 -4.55 15.31 4.17
C ILE A 52 -5.82 15.98 3.65
N LEU A 53 -6.62 15.25 2.87
CA LEU A 53 -7.81 15.78 2.21
C LEU A 53 -9.10 15.60 3.03
N ASP A 54 -9.08 14.69 4.01
CA ASP A 54 -10.24 14.27 4.83
C ASP A 54 -11.42 13.77 3.98
N VAL A 55 -11.11 12.97 2.95
CA VAL A 55 -12.07 12.37 2.02
C VAL A 55 -11.91 10.86 2.03
N ALA A 56 -12.99 10.13 2.30
CA ALA A 56 -13.01 8.68 2.19
C ALA A 56 -13.10 8.27 0.71
N ASP A 57 -12.02 7.73 0.17
CA ASP A 57 -11.90 7.32 -1.23
C ASP A 57 -11.88 5.79 -1.36
N LEU A 58 -12.99 5.21 -1.78
CA LEU A 58 -13.10 3.77 -2.04
C LEU A 58 -12.67 3.37 -3.46
N THR A 59 -12.28 4.34 -4.29
CA THR A 59 -11.76 4.07 -5.65
C THR A 59 -10.46 3.26 -5.62
N VAL A 60 -9.70 3.37 -4.53
CA VAL A 60 -8.40 2.72 -4.29
C VAL A 60 -8.40 1.24 -4.66
N ASP A 61 -9.45 0.50 -4.26
CA ASP A 61 -9.55 -0.94 -4.55
C ASP A 61 -9.61 -1.21 -6.06
N GLY A 62 -10.36 -0.40 -6.82
CA GLY A 62 -10.44 -0.52 -8.28
C GLY A 62 -9.18 -0.03 -8.99
N THR A 63 -8.59 1.04 -8.48
CA THR A 63 -7.43 1.71 -9.09
C THR A 63 -6.15 0.89 -8.93
N LEU A 64 -5.96 0.19 -7.81
CA LEU A 64 -4.85 -0.74 -7.63
C LEU A 64 -4.88 -1.84 -8.70
N ALA A 65 -6.05 -2.44 -8.93
CA ALA A 65 -6.23 -3.45 -9.96
C ALA A 65 -6.05 -2.86 -11.38
N LEU A 66 -6.49 -1.61 -11.62
CA LEU A 66 -6.27 -0.90 -12.89
C LEU A 66 -4.78 -0.74 -13.19
N GLY A 67 -3.99 -0.32 -12.21
CA GLY A 67 -2.55 -0.20 -12.33
C GLY A 67 -1.89 -1.53 -12.73
N GLY A 68 -2.27 -2.62 -12.06
CA GLY A 68 -1.82 -3.97 -12.38
C GLY A 68 -2.24 -4.42 -13.78
N ALA A 69 -3.51 -4.27 -14.14
CA ALA A 69 -4.06 -4.66 -15.45
C ALA A 69 -3.37 -3.91 -16.60
N ALA A 70 -3.26 -2.58 -16.49
CA ALA A 70 -2.61 -1.74 -17.49
C ALA A 70 -1.14 -2.12 -17.65
N CYS A 71 -0.39 -2.27 -16.55
CA CYS A 71 1.02 -2.61 -16.57
C CYS A 71 1.27 -3.97 -17.24
N VAL A 72 0.53 -5.02 -16.84
CA VAL A 72 0.71 -6.37 -17.41
C VAL A 72 0.42 -6.38 -18.90
N MET A 73 -0.64 -5.73 -19.35
CA MET A 73 -1.00 -5.74 -20.78
C MET A 73 -0.02 -4.93 -21.62
N LEU A 74 0.51 -3.82 -21.11
CA LEU A 74 1.56 -3.04 -21.80
C LEU A 74 2.86 -3.82 -21.92
N ILE A 75 3.32 -4.49 -20.86
CA ILE A 75 4.52 -5.31 -20.88
C ILE A 75 4.35 -6.49 -21.86
N ARG A 76 3.18 -7.13 -21.88
CA ARG A 76 2.88 -8.19 -22.86
C ARG A 76 2.83 -7.69 -24.30
N GLY A 77 2.47 -6.42 -24.48
CA GLY A 77 2.55 -5.72 -25.78
C GLY A 77 3.96 -5.29 -26.18
N GLY A 78 4.99 -5.60 -25.38
CA GLY A 78 6.39 -5.25 -25.68
C GLY A 78 6.78 -3.81 -25.27
N VAL A 79 5.96 -3.13 -24.49
CA VAL A 79 6.28 -1.80 -23.97
C VAL A 79 7.30 -1.89 -22.85
N ASN A 80 8.26 -0.96 -22.81
CA ASN A 80 9.26 -0.89 -21.74
C ASN A 80 8.57 -0.84 -20.35
N PRO A 81 9.00 -1.65 -19.38
CA PRO A 81 8.39 -1.71 -18.05
C PRO A 81 8.33 -0.38 -17.31
N TRP A 82 9.32 0.51 -17.48
CA TRP A 82 9.31 1.84 -16.88
C TRP A 82 8.20 2.72 -17.45
N LEU A 83 8.01 2.66 -18.78
CA LEU A 83 6.93 3.39 -19.45
C LEU A 83 5.56 2.79 -19.06
N ALA A 84 5.48 1.48 -18.89
CA ALA A 84 4.27 0.81 -18.41
C ALA A 84 3.86 1.28 -17.00
N LEU A 85 4.84 1.49 -16.09
CA LEU A 85 4.59 2.07 -14.76
C LEU A 85 4.03 3.50 -14.85
N LEU A 86 4.62 4.33 -15.72
CA LEU A 86 4.17 5.71 -15.89
C LEU A 86 2.75 5.78 -16.45
N ILE A 87 2.44 4.97 -17.48
CA ILE A 87 1.11 4.91 -18.09
C ILE A 87 0.09 4.37 -17.05
N ALA A 88 0.45 3.36 -16.28
CA ALA A 88 -0.41 2.84 -15.22
C ALA A 88 -0.75 3.92 -14.18
N ALA A 89 0.25 4.71 -13.75
CA ALA A 89 0.03 5.84 -12.83
C ALA A 89 -0.89 6.90 -13.43
N LEU A 90 -0.75 7.23 -14.71
CA LEU A 90 -1.63 8.17 -15.43
C LEU A 90 -3.06 7.64 -15.54
N CYS A 91 -3.25 6.34 -15.81
CA CYS A 91 -4.57 5.71 -15.81
C CYS A 91 -5.23 5.80 -14.42
N GLY A 92 -4.46 5.57 -13.35
CA GLY A 92 -4.94 5.75 -11.99
C GLY A 92 -5.31 7.20 -11.67
N ALA A 93 -4.49 8.16 -12.09
CA ALA A 93 -4.79 9.58 -11.93
C ALA A 93 -6.08 9.97 -12.66
N ALA A 94 -6.32 9.42 -13.87
CA ALA A 94 -7.57 9.62 -14.61
C ALA A 94 -8.78 9.03 -13.85
N ALA A 95 -8.65 7.84 -13.25
CA ALA A 95 -9.71 7.27 -12.42
C ALA A 95 -10.03 8.14 -11.19
N GLY A 96 -8.99 8.63 -10.48
CA GLY A 96 -9.16 9.55 -9.37
C GLY A 96 -9.75 10.90 -9.77
N LEU A 97 -9.41 11.39 -10.96
CA LEU A 97 -10.01 12.59 -11.55
C LEU A 97 -11.52 12.39 -11.79
N ILE A 98 -11.94 11.24 -12.33
CA ILE A 98 -13.36 10.91 -12.54
C ILE A 98 -14.10 10.90 -11.19
N THR A 99 -13.56 10.22 -10.17
CA THR A 99 -14.15 10.20 -8.82
C THR A 99 -14.26 11.61 -8.24
N GLY A 100 -13.22 12.42 -8.40
CA GLY A 100 -13.20 13.80 -7.95
C GLY A 100 -14.26 14.67 -8.64
N LEU A 101 -14.47 14.49 -9.94
CA LEU A 101 -15.50 15.19 -10.70
C LEU A 101 -16.91 14.74 -10.30
N LEU A 102 -17.14 13.45 -10.11
CA LEU A 102 -18.42 12.92 -9.61
C LEU A 102 -18.76 13.51 -8.24
N HIS A 103 -17.77 13.61 -7.36
CA HIS A 103 -17.97 14.19 -6.04
C HIS A 103 -18.20 15.71 -6.09
N THR A 104 -17.37 16.45 -6.81
CA THR A 104 -17.35 17.92 -6.72
C THR A 104 -18.36 18.59 -7.65
N ARG A 105 -18.53 18.08 -8.88
CA ARG A 105 -19.45 18.68 -9.88
C ARG A 105 -20.83 18.06 -9.87
N CYS A 106 -20.91 16.73 -9.71
CA CYS A 106 -22.22 16.05 -9.66
C CYS A 106 -22.84 16.05 -8.25
N GLY A 107 -22.09 16.51 -7.22
CA GLY A 107 -22.60 16.57 -5.84
C GLY A 107 -22.78 15.21 -5.18
N ILE A 108 -22.22 14.13 -5.75
CA ILE A 108 -22.33 12.77 -5.20
C ILE A 108 -21.47 12.67 -3.93
N PRO A 109 -21.96 12.10 -2.82
CA PRO A 109 -21.13 11.84 -1.64
C PRO A 109 -19.84 11.09 -1.99
N ALA A 110 -18.71 11.48 -1.40
CA ALA A 110 -17.38 10.97 -1.76
C ALA A 110 -17.29 9.43 -1.74
N ILE A 111 -17.82 8.82 -0.67
CA ILE A 111 -17.89 7.35 -0.53
C ILE A 111 -18.62 6.71 -1.70
N LEU A 112 -19.79 7.26 -2.08
CA LEU A 112 -20.61 6.73 -3.16
C LEU A 112 -19.93 6.94 -4.52
N ALA A 113 -19.31 8.10 -4.76
CA ALA A 113 -18.52 8.37 -5.96
C ALA A 113 -17.38 7.35 -6.12
N GLY A 114 -16.68 7.04 -5.02
CA GLY A 114 -15.63 6.02 -4.98
C GLY A 114 -16.14 4.62 -5.33
N ILE A 115 -17.26 4.20 -4.74
CA ILE A 115 -17.89 2.91 -5.03
C ILE A 115 -18.32 2.82 -6.50
N LEU A 116 -18.93 3.86 -7.06
CA LEU A 116 -19.35 3.88 -8.46
C LEU A 116 -18.15 3.75 -9.40
N THR A 117 -17.07 4.50 -9.14
CA THR A 117 -15.85 4.40 -9.94
C THR A 117 -15.21 3.03 -9.80
N GLN A 118 -15.14 2.46 -8.59
CA GLN A 118 -14.61 1.11 -8.36
C GLN A 118 -15.38 0.05 -9.15
N LEU A 119 -16.71 0.10 -9.16
CA LEU A 119 -17.55 -0.82 -9.94
C LEU A 119 -17.33 -0.66 -11.46
N ALA A 120 -17.23 0.58 -11.94
CA ALA A 120 -16.88 0.84 -13.33
C ALA A 120 -15.50 0.31 -13.70
N LEU A 121 -14.51 0.52 -12.84
CA LEU A 121 -13.15 0.05 -13.04
C LEU A 121 -13.06 -1.47 -13.11
N TYR A 122 -13.88 -2.23 -12.39
CA TYR A 122 -13.93 -3.68 -12.53
C TYR A 122 -14.16 -4.11 -13.99
N SER A 123 -15.13 -3.50 -14.66
CA SER A 123 -15.44 -3.80 -16.07
C SER A 123 -14.36 -3.29 -17.02
N VAL A 124 -13.75 -2.13 -16.74
CA VAL A 124 -12.65 -1.57 -17.51
C VAL A 124 -11.42 -2.48 -17.40
N ASN A 125 -11.05 -2.90 -16.18
CA ASN A 125 -9.92 -3.80 -15.94
C ASN A 125 -10.11 -5.14 -16.67
N LEU A 126 -11.31 -5.71 -16.63
CA LEU A 126 -11.62 -6.94 -17.34
C LEU A 126 -11.45 -6.78 -18.87
N ARG A 127 -11.88 -5.65 -19.42
CA ARG A 127 -11.68 -5.33 -20.86
C ARG A 127 -10.22 -5.14 -21.22
N ILE A 128 -9.44 -4.40 -20.40
CA ILE A 128 -8.00 -4.22 -20.60
C ILE A 128 -7.31 -5.58 -20.62
N MET A 129 -7.70 -6.51 -19.72
CA MET A 129 -7.13 -7.85 -19.62
C MET A 129 -7.67 -8.84 -20.65
N GLY A 130 -8.40 -8.37 -21.67
CA GLY A 130 -8.93 -9.21 -22.76
C GLY A 130 -9.99 -10.21 -22.31
N GLY A 131 -10.85 -9.83 -21.33
CA GLY A 131 -11.94 -10.65 -20.80
C GLY A 131 -11.51 -11.73 -19.80
N LYS A 132 -10.23 -11.79 -19.42
CA LYS A 132 -9.70 -12.77 -18.46
C LYS A 132 -9.54 -12.12 -17.09
N ALA A 133 -10.01 -12.81 -16.04
CA ALA A 133 -9.91 -12.31 -14.68
C ALA A 133 -8.47 -12.24 -14.15
N ASN A 134 -7.58 -13.10 -14.67
CA ASN A 134 -6.16 -13.14 -14.31
C ASN A 134 -5.30 -13.16 -15.57
N GLN A 135 -4.21 -12.39 -15.57
CA GLN A 135 -3.22 -12.36 -16.63
C GLN A 135 -1.82 -12.47 -16.04
N ALA A 136 -1.08 -13.51 -16.46
CA ALA A 136 0.27 -13.75 -16.01
C ALA A 136 1.30 -13.04 -16.91
N VAL A 137 2.39 -12.58 -16.28
CA VAL A 137 3.61 -12.09 -16.92
C VAL A 137 4.78 -12.89 -16.39
N SER A 138 5.37 -13.74 -17.25
CA SER A 138 6.51 -14.56 -16.87
C SER A 138 7.79 -13.73 -16.87
N VAL A 139 8.57 -13.84 -15.81
CA VAL A 139 9.92 -13.24 -15.69
C VAL A 139 10.88 -13.78 -16.76
N ASP A 140 10.66 -15.03 -17.20
CA ASP A 140 11.53 -15.67 -18.19
C ASP A 140 11.30 -15.13 -19.63
N LYS A 141 10.17 -14.48 -19.86
CA LYS A 141 9.78 -13.97 -21.19
C LYS A 141 9.88 -12.45 -21.32
N TYR A 142 9.75 -11.74 -20.22
CA TYR A 142 9.70 -10.28 -20.20
C TYR A 142 10.66 -9.73 -19.15
N ASP A 143 11.37 -8.65 -19.48
CA ASP A 143 12.22 -7.94 -18.54
C ASP A 143 11.34 -7.21 -17.53
N LEU A 144 11.31 -7.67 -16.29
CA LEU A 144 10.57 -7.04 -15.19
C LEU A 144 11.53 -6.25 -14.30
N ILE A 145 11.09 -5.06 -13.87
CA ILE A 145 11.88 -4.20 -12.98
C ILE A 145 11.94 -4.80 -11.57
N VAL A 146 10.85 -5.42 -11.14
CA VAL A 146 10.68 -5.96 -9.78
C VAL A 146 10.13 -7.38 -9.90
N SER A 147 10.82 -8.36 -9.31
CA SER A 147 10.38 -9.76 -9.30
C SER A 147 10.59 -10.41 -7.96
N GLN A 148 9.61 -11.22 -7.52
CA GLN A 148 9.70 -12.02 -6.30
C GLN A 148 10.83 -13.06 -6.35
N ARG A 149 11.23 -13.50 -7.55
CA ARG A 149 12.27 -14.50 -7.76
C ARG A 149 13.63 -14.10 -7.21
N PHE A 150 13.98 -12.81 -7.32
CA PHE A 150 15.32 -12.30 -6.97
C PHE A 150 15.41 -11.70 -5.54
N VAL A 151 14.33 -11.71 -4.75
CA VAL A 151 14.27 -11.10 -3.41
C VAL A 151 15.31 -11.68 -2.43
N ARG A 152 15.69 -12.95 -2.62
CA ARG A 152 16.64 -13.65 -1.73
C ARG A 152 18.08 -13.64 -2.24
N GLN A 153 18.32 -13.09 -3.41
CA GLN A 153 19.64 -13.05 -4.02
C GLN A 153 20.32 -11.71 -3.72
N LEU A 154 21.57 -11.74 -3.33
CA LEU A 154 22.44 -10.54 -3.21
C LEU A 154 22.96 -10.15 -4.60
N SER A 155 22.04 -9.95 -5.55
CA SER A 155 22.35 -9.54 -6.92
C SER A 155 21.82 -8.12 -7.17
N PRO A 156 22.30 -7.41 -8.20
CA PRO A 156 21.75 -6.12 -8.62
C PRO A 156 20.26 -6.18 -8.97
N GLU A 157 19.75 -7.37 -9.25
CA GLU A 157 18.35 -7.65 -9.59
C GLU A 157 17.44 -7.75 -8.36
N ASN A 158 17.99 -7.60 -7.14
CA ASN A 158 17.19 -7.61 -5.92
C ASN A 158 16.21 -6.42 -5.95
N PRO A 159 14.89 -6.64 -5.83
CA PRO A 159 13.89 -5.58 -5.89
C PRO A 159 13.93 -4.63 -4.68
N MET A 160 14.52 -5.05 -3.56
CA MET A 160 14.47 -4.29 -2.30
C MET A 160 15.13 -2.90 -2.39
N PRO A 161 16.40 -2.74 -2.85
CA PRO A 161 17.03 -1.43 -2.95
C PRO A 161 16.34 -0.52 -3.95
N LEU A 162 15.82 -1.09 -5.05
CA LEU A 162 15.05 -0.33 -6.03
C LEU A 162 13.76 0.21 -5.44
N LEU A 163 13.00 -0.61 -4.72
CA LEU A 163 11.74 -0.18 -4.07
C LEU A 163 11.98 0.84 -2.97
N LEU A 164 13.08 0.73 -2.21
CA LEU A 164 13.49 1.76 -1.25
C LEU A 164 13.77 3.09 -1.97
N LEU A 165 14.50 3.05 -3.08
CA LEU A 165 14.79 4.25 -3.87
C LEU A 165 13.51 4.85 -4.45
N VAL A 166 12.61 4.06 -5.01
CA VAL A 166 11.31 4.52 -5.54
C VAL A 166 10.47 5.14 -4.44
N THR A 167 10.43 4.51 -3.25
CA THR A 167 9.69 5.05 -2.09
C THR A 167 10.28 6.37 -1.61
N ALA A 168 11.61 6.46 -1.50
CA ALA A 168 12.30 7.69 -1.11
C ALA A 168 12.08 8.81 -2.13
N LEU A 169 12.18 8.49 -3.42
CA LEU A 169 11.94 9.45 -4.51
C LEU A 169 10.49 9.96 -4.49
N LEU A 170 9.51 9.05 -4.33
CA LEU A 170 8.11 9.42 -4.22
C LEU A 170 7.87 10.36 -3.03
N ILE A 171 8.43 10.04 -1.86
CA ILE A 171 8.31 10.89 -0.66
C ILE A 171 8.96 12.26 -0.92
N ALA A 172 10.11 12.33 -1.56
CA ALA A 172 10.80 13.58 -1.90
C ALA A 172 9.96 14.44 -2.86
N VAL A 173 9.40 13.82 -3.92
CA VAL A 173 8.52 14.51 -4.90
C VAL A 173 7.26 15.02 -4.21
N LEU A 174 6.63 14.22 -3.36
CA LEU A 174 5.43 14.62 -2.62
C LEU A 174 5.74 15.72 -1.59
N TYR A 175 6.87 15.64 -0.91
CA TYR A 175 7.31 16.67 0.01
C TYR A 175 7.45 18.03 -0.69
N TRP A 176 8.11 18.02 -1.87
CA TRP A 176 8.20 19.22 -2.71
C TRP A 176 6.83 19.70 -3.18
N PHE A 177 5.99 18.80 -3.72
CA PHE A 177 4.65 19.12 -4.23
C PHE A 177 3.76 19.74 -3.14
N PHE A 178 3.72 19.18 -1.94
CA PHE A 178 2.92 19.71 -0.83
C PHE A 178 3.49 20.99 -0.21
N GLY A 179 4.70 21.40 -0.61
CA GLY A 179 5.27 22.73 -0.35
C GLY A 179 4.86 23.80 -1.37
N THR A 180 4.30 23.42 -2.54
CA THR A 180 3.80 24.35 -3.54
C THR A 180 2.46 24.97 -3.13
N GLU A 181 2.03 26.04 -3.83
CA GLU A 181 0.73 26.69 -3.59
C GLU A 181 -0.44 25.71 -3.74
N ILE A 182 -0.40 24.83 -4.74
CA ILE A 182 -1.44 23.80 -4.94
C ILE A 182 -1.46 22.82 -3.78
N GLY A 183 -0.29 22.33 -3.35
CA GLY A 183 -0.18 21.42 -2.23
C GLY A 183 -0.61 22.04 -0.90
N CYS A 184 -0.25 23.30 -0.65
CA CYS A 184 -0.74 24.05 0.51
C CYS A 184 -2.26 24.25 0.45
N GLY A 185 -2.81 24.52 -0.74
CA GLY A 185 -4.25 24.61 -0.97
C GLY A 185 -5.00 23.31 -0.66
N ILE A 186 -4.44 22.15 -1.06
CA ILE A 186 -4.99 20.83 -0.74
C ILE A 186 -5.01 20.59 0.78
N ARG A 187 -3.91 20.90 1.47
CA ARG A 187 -3.81 20.78 2.94
C ARG A 187 -4.77 21.69 3.67
N ALA A 188 -4.92 22.94 3.21
CA ALA A 188 -5.87 23.91 3.77
C ALA A 188 -7.32 23.44 3.55
N THR A 189 -7.61 22.86 2.36
CA THR A 189 -8.94 22.32 2.03
C THR A 189 -9.34 21.19 2.96
N GLY A 190 -8.45 20.24 3.25
CA GLY A 190 -8.72 19.13 4.16
C GLY A 190 -8.79 19.56 5.63
N ALA A 191 -7.98 20.56 6.05
CA ALA A 191 -8.03 21.06 7.42
C ALA A 191 -9.35 21.79 7.75
N ASN A 192 -9.80 22.67 6.85
CA ASN A 192 -11.09 23.35 6.98
C ASN A 192 -11.54 23.92 5.62
N ALA A 193 -12.40 23.20 4.93
CA ALA A 193 -12.89 23.59 3.62
C ALA A 193 -13.69 24.91 3.61
N ARG A 194 -14.37 25.27 4.73
CA ARG A 194 -15.12 26.53 4.82
C ARG A 194 -14.17 27.72 4.92
N MET A 195 -13.16 27.60 5.78
CA MET A 195 -12.12 28.64 5.94
C MET A 195 -11.30 28.80 4.65
N ALA A 196 -10.90 27.71 4.00
CA ALA A 196 -10.16 27.75 2.74
C ALA A 196 -10.94 28.50 1.65
N ARG A 197 -12.25 28.27 1.54
CA ARG A 197 -13.11 29.03 0.61
C ARG A 197 -13.21 30.51 0.94
N ALA A 198 -13.30 30.85 2.21
CA ALA A 198 -13.32 32.27 2.65
C ALA A 198 -12.02 33.00 2.29
N GLN A 199 -10.90 32.29 2.18
CA GLN A 199 -9.60 32.80 1.70
C GLN A 199 -9.44 32.77 0.17
N GLY A 200 -10.51 32.48 -0.58
CA GLY A 200 -10.47 32.44 -2.06
C GLY A 200 -9.91 31.16 -2.65
N ILE A 201 -9.62 30.12 -1.85
CA ILE A 201 -9.09 28.86 -2.33
C ILE A 201 -10.20 28.02 -2.95
N ASN A 202 -9.99 27.54 -4.19
CA ASN A 202 -10.92 26.66 -4.88
C ASN A 202 -10.84 25.23 -4.34
N THR A 203 -11.67 24.93 -3.31
CA THR A 203 -11.68 23.65 -2.64
C THR A 203 -12.10 22.50 -3.57
N GLN A 204 -12.99 22.73 -4.53
CA GLN A 204 -13.42 21.69 -5.48
C GLN A 204 -12.25 21.22 -6.36
N ARG A 205 -11.48 22.18 -6.93
CA ARG A 205 -10.28 21.85 -7.71
C ARG A 205 -9.26 21.08 -6.87
N ASN A 206 -9.05 21.49 -5.62
CA ASN A 206 -8.09 20.85 -4.73
C ASN A 206 -8.48 19.41 -4.38
N VAL A 207 -9.76 19.13 -4.18
CA VAL A 207 -10.27 17.76 -3.97
C VAL A 207 -10.02 16.90 -5.21
N VAL A 208 -10.34 17.40 -6.40
CA VAL A 208 -10.12 16.67 -7.66
C VAL A 208 -8.63 16.35 -7.87
N VAL A 209 -7.76 17.34 -7.68
CA VAL A 209 -6.30 17.16 -7.83
C VAL A 209 -5.75 16.17 -6.78
N GLY A 210 -6.21 16.27 -5.54
CA GLY A 210 -5.79 15.37 -4.46
C GLY A 210 -6.21 13.92 -4.71
N LEU A 211 -7.44 13.69 -5.17
CA LEU A 211 -7.93 12.34 -5.55
C LEU A 211 -7.18 11.80 -6.78
N ALA A 212 -6.92 12.63 -7.79
CA ALA A 212 -6.14 12.22 -8.95
C ALA A 212 -4.71 11.83 -8.58
N LEU A 213 -4.04 12.62 -7.75
CA LEU A 213 -2.68 12.33 -7.27
C LEU A 213 -2.63 11.04 -6.45
N SER A 214 -3.54 10.87 -5.50
CA SER A 214 -3.65 9.68 -4.68
C SER A 214 -3.82 8.42 -5.51
N ASN A 215 -4.81 8.41 -6.40
CA ASN A 215 -5.12 7.26 -7.24
C ASN A 215 -4.01 6.97 -8.27
N GLY A 216 -3.26 7.99 -8.71
CA GLY A 216 -2.06 7.80 -9.53
C GLY A 216 -0.98 7.00 -8.78
N ILE A 217 -0.75 7.32 -7.51
CA ILE A 217 0.21 6.61 -6.65
C ILE A 217 -0.27 5.18 -6.35
N VAL A 218 -1.57 5.01 -6.09
CA VAL A 218 -2.18 3.69 -5.87
C VAL A 218 -2.02 2.80 -7.10
N ALA A 219 -2.28 3.31 -8.30
CA ALA A 219 -2.08 2.56 -9.54
C ALA A 219 -0.60 2.23 -9.80
N LEU A 220 0.33 3.15 -9.47
CA LEU A 220 1.76 2.88 -9.52
C LEU A 220 2.13 1.70 -8.61
N SER A 221 1.61 1.68 -7.37
CA SER A 221 1.80 0.56 -6.46
C SER A 221 1.21 -0.74 -7.02
N GLY A 222 0.01 -0.71 -7.61
CA GLY A 222 -0.61 -1.85 -8.28
C GLY A 222 0.21 -2.39 -9.45
N ALA A 223 0.81 -1.50 -10.23
CA ALA A 223 1.71 -1.83 -11.33
C ALA A 223 3.01 -2.50 -10.84
N LEU A 224 3.59 -2.02 -9.76
CA LEU A 224 4.75 -2.66 -9.12
C LEU A 224 4.39 -4.01 -8.49
N LEU A 225 3.19 -4.10 -7.87
CA LEU A 225 2.71 -5.33 -7.26
C LEU A 225 2.53 -6.45 -8.29
N CYS A 226 1.96 -6.14 -9.47
CA CYS A 226 1.77 -7.13 -10.51
C CYS A 226 3.10 -7.61 -11.13
N GLN A 227 4.09 -6.73 -11.29
CA GLN A 227 5.44 -7.14 -11.71
C GLN A 227 6.10 -8.02 -10.66
N TYR A 228 5.96 -7.66 -9.37
CA TYR A 228 6.51 -8.42 -8.25
C TYR A 228 5.91 -9.84 -8.17
N GLN A 229 4.60 -9.96 -8.31
CA GLN A 229 3.88 -11.24 -8.24
C GLN A 229 3.92 -12.03 -9.57
N GLY A 230 4.28 -11.40 -10.67
CA GLY A 230 4.26 -12.01 -12.00
C GLY A 230 2.86 -12.22 -12.58
N SER A 231 1.84 -11.58 -12.02
CA SER A 231 0.45 -11.66 -12.49
C SER A 231 -0.38 -10.48 -12.05
N ALA A 232 -1.40 -10.11 -12.82
CA ALA A 232 -2.46 -9.21 -12.41
C ALA A 232 -3.79 -9.95 -12.33
N ASP A 233 -4.55 -9.66 -11.27
CA ASP A 233 -5.90 -10.17 -11.06
C ASP A 233 -6.87 -9.00 -10.89
N VAL A 234 -8.07 -9.09 -11.50
CA VAL A 234 -9.09 -8.04 -11.41
C VAL A 234 -9.51 -7.74 -9.97
N ASN A 235 -9.39 -8.74 -9.09
CA ASN A 235 -9.75 -8.63 -7.68
C ASN A 235 -8.57 -8.34 -6.74
N MET A 236 -7.35 -8.11 -7.28
CA MET A 236 -6.14 -7.91 -6.46
C MET A 236 -6.22 -6.72 -5.53
N GLY A 237 -7.05 -5.72 -5.85
CA GLY A 237 -7.27 -4.53 -5.04
C GLY A 237 -8.36 -4.65 -3.99
N ARG A 238 -9.13 -5.74 -3.95
CA ARG A 238 -10.25 -5.88 -2.99
C ARG A 238 -9.75 -5.90 -1.55
N GLY A 239 -10.13 -4.88 -0.78
CA GLY A 239 -9.71 -4.68 0.60
C GLY A 239 -8.38 -3.94 0.74
N ALA A 240 -7.82 -3.42 -0.34
CA ALA A 240 -6.59 -2.63 -0.33
C ALA A 240 -6.71 -1.40 0.56
N ILE A 241 -7.86 -0.71 0.52
CA ILE A 241 -8.11 0.46 1.37
C ILE A 241 -7.97 0.12 2.86
N VAL A 242 -8.42 -1.07 3.30
CA VAL A 242 -8.34 -1.49 4.70
C VAL A 242 -6.87 -1.66 5.12
N ILE A 243 -6.06 -2.27 4.25
CA ILE A 243 -4.61 -2.43 4.47
C ILE A 243 -3.93 -1.05 4.49
N GLY A 244 -4.31 -0.15 3.56
CA GLY A 244 -3.77 1.20 3.51
C GLY A 244 -4.06 2.01 4.78
N LEU A 245 -5.31 2.00 5.24
CA LEU A 245 -5.71 2.65 6.49
C LEU A 245 -4.99 2.05 7.70
N ALA A 246 -4.84 0.72 7.76
CA ALA A 246 -4.08 0.06 8.80
C ALA A 246 -2.62 0.53 8.81
N ALA A 247 -1.96 0.58 7.65
CA ALA A 247 -0.59 1.05 7.53
C ALA A 247 -0.43 2.50 8.00
N VAL A 248 -1.38 3.39 7.63
CA VAL A 248 -1.41 4.79 8.10
C VAL A 248 -1.48 4.85 9.62
N ILE A 249 -2.43 4.13 10.23
CA ILE A 249 -2.66 4.17 11.68
C ILE A 249 -1.51 3.53 12.45
N ILE A 250 -0.97 2.40 11.97
CA ILE A 250 0.21 1.75 12.57
C ILE A 250 1.40 2.72 12.52
N GLY A 251 1.65 3.33 11.36
CA GLY A 251 2.72 4.29 11.18
C GLY A 251 2.59 5.51 12.11
N GLU A 252 1.41 6.12 12.17
CA GLU A 252 1.14 7.26 13.07
C GLU A 252 1.23 6.86 14.55
N SER A 253 0.74 5.68 14.94
CA SER A 253 0.78 5.21 16.32
C SER A 253 2.20 4.94 16.82
N LEU A 254 3.04 4.34 15.97
CA LEU A 254 4.42 3.97 16.34
C LEU A 254 5.39 5.15 16.27
N LEU A 255 5.31 5.95 15.21
CA LEU A 255 6.32 6.95 14.87
C LEU A 255 5.80 8.39 14.86
N GLY A 256 4.49 8.62 14.97
CA GLY A 256 3.89 9.95 14.86
C GLY A 256 4.35 10.95 15.91
N LYS A 257 4.79 10.50 17.09
CA LYS A 257 5.37 11.34 18.14
C LYS A 257 6.78 11.82 17.82
N VAL A 258 7.55 11.00 17.09
CA VAL A 258 8.95 11.26 16.73
C VAL A 258 9.02 12.04 15.41
N PHE A 259 8.19 11.70 14.44
CA PHE A 259 8.20 12.24 13.09
C PHE A 259 7.23 13.42 12.97
N ARG A 260 7.72 14.63 13.27
CA ARG A 260 6.92 15.88 13.20
C ARG A 260 6.85 16.47 11.80
N ASN A 261 7.87 16.24 10.97
CA ASN A 261 7.92 16.78 9.61
C ASN A 261 6.99 16.02 8.67
N PHE A 262 6.42 16.72 7.68
CA PHE A 262 5.49 16.16 6.71
C PHE A 262 6.08 14.96 5.93
N GLY A 263 7.31 15.08 5.42
CA GLY A 263 8.00 13.97 4.73
C GLY A 263 8.24 12.75 5.64
N LEU A 264 8.61 12.99 6.91
CA LEU A 264 8.80 11.92 7.88
C LEU A 264 7.48 11.22 8.23
N ARG A 265 6.34 11.93 8.19
CA ARG A 265 5.03 11.30 8.36
C ARG A 265 4.69 10.36 7.21
N MET A 266 5.01 10.71 5.97
CA MET A 266 4.85 9.79 4.83
C MET A 266 5.78 8.56 4.97
N LEU A 267 7.01 8.77 5.45
CA LEU A 267 7.92 7.67 5.77
C LEU A 267 7.33 6.75 6.86
N SER A 268 6.70 7.33 7.90
CA SER A 268 6.06 6.52 8.95
C SER A 268 4.94 5.63 8.41
N VAL A 269 4.18 6.11 7.43
CA VAL A 269 3.13 5.32 6.76
C VAL A 269 3.72 4.13 6.01
N SER A 270 4.81 4.35 5.25
CA SER A 270 5.51 3.26 4.56
C SER A 270 6.09 2.23 5.54
N LEU A 271 6.69 2.69 6.66
CA LEU A 271 7.15 1.81 7.73
C LEU A 271 5.99 1.06 8.40
N GLY A 272 4.83 1.70 8.56
CA GLY A 272 3.61 1.07 9.06
C GLY A 272 3.14 -0.08 8.18
N ALA A 273 3.22 0.06 6.86
CA ALA A 273 2.93 -1.01 5.92
C ALA A 273 3.92 -2.19 6.05
N ILE A 274 5.21 -1.90 6.22
CA ILE A 274 6.23 -2.94 6.45
C ILE A 274 5.92 -3.70 7.73
N VAL A 275 5.61 -3.01 8.83
CA VAL A 275 5.24 -3.63 10.11
C VAL A 275 3.99 -4.51 9.95
N TYR A 276 2.98 -4.04 9.24
CA TYR A 276 1.78 -4.81 8.95
C TYR A 276 2.11 -6.14 8.24
N TYR A 277 2.93 -6.08 7.16
CA TYR A 277 3.31 -7.27 6.41
C TYR A 277 4.24 -8.21 7.19
N LEU A 278 5.11 -7.68 8.06
CA LEU A 278 5.91 -8.48 8.97
C LEU A 278 5.03 -9.26 9.96
N VAL A 279 4.05 -8.61 10.57
CA VAL A 279 3.10 -9.27 11.49
C VAL A 279 2.32 -10.36 10.74
N LEU A 280 1.82 -10.05 9.54
CA LEU A 280 1.09 -11.01 8.71
C LEU A 280 1.97 -12.23 8.36
N GLN A 281 3.23 -12.00 8.01
CA GLN A 281 4.18 -13.08 7.69
C GLN A 281 4.49 -13.97 8.91
N VAL A 282 4.65 -13.38 10.09
CA VAL A 282 4.87 -14.13 11.32
C VAL A 282 3.67 -15.04 11.62
N VAL A 283 2.47 -14.51 11.48
CA VAL A 283 1.23 -15.26 11.75
C VAL A 283 1.03 -16.41 10.76
N LEU A 284 1.38 -16.20 9.47
CA LEU A 284 1.38 -17.27 8.46
C LEU A 284 2.36 -18.40 8.79
N GLN A 285 3.54 -18.06 9.31
CA GLN A 285 4.55 -19.05 9.70
C GLN A 285 4.13 -19.87 10.93
N LEU A 286 3.21 -19.37 11.75
CA LEU A 286 2.62 -20.11 12.88
C LEU A 286 1.62 -21.20 12.44
N GLY A 287 1.45 -21.42 11.13
CA GLY A 287 0.66 -22.52 10.57
C GLY A 287 -0.80 -22.17 10.29
N LEU A 288 -1.16 -20.91 10.25
CA LEU A 288 -2.51 -20.49 9.84
C LEU A 288 -2.73 -20.74 8.34
N ASN A 289 -3.95 -21.16 8.02
CA ASN A 289 -4.32 -21.50 6.66
C ASN A 289 -4.35 -20.22 5.80
N THR A 290 -3.82 -20.29 4.58
CA THR A 290 -3.84 -19.17 3.63
C THR A 290 -5.25 -18.72 3.26
N ASN A 291 -6.26 -19.58 3.41
CA ASN A 291 -7.65 -19.22 3.19
C ASN A 291 -8.17 -18.20 4.21
N ASP A 292 -7.58 -18.14 5.40
CA ASP A 292 -7.99 -17.27 6.51
C ASP A 292 -7.25 -15.91 6.49
N LEU A 293 -6.41 -15.66 5.46
CA LEU A 293 -5.64 -14.42 5.33
C LEU A 293 -6.48 -13.15 5.42
N LYS A 294 -7.68 -13.15 4.79
CA LYS A 294 -8.57 -11.98 4.84
C LYS A 294 -9.18 -11.75 6.20
N LEU A 295 -9.56 -12.83 6.89
CA LEU A 295 -10.06 -12.76 8.26
C LEU A 295 -8.95 -12.30 9.21
N LEU A 296 -7.75 -12.82 9.05
CA LEU A 296 -6.60 -12.45 9.84
C LEU A 296 -6.21 -10.98 9.63
N SER A 297 -6.16 -10.52 8.37
CA SER A 297 -5.86 -9.12 8.07
C SER A 297 -6.91 -8.19 8.69
N ALA A 298 -8.19 -8.52 8.63
CA ALA A 298 -9.25 -7.76 9.29
C ALA A 298 -9.09 -7.73 10.81
N ALA A 299 -8.74 -8.86 11.43
CA ALA A 299 -8.50 -8.95 12.88
C ALA A 299 -7.28 -8.10 13.30
N ILE A 300 -6.17 -8.18 12.56
CA ILE A 300 -4.97 -7.36 12.81
C ILE A 300 -5.32 -5.87 12.73
N VAL A 301 -6.04 -5.44 11.69
CA VAL A 301 -6.47 -4.06 11.52
C VAL A 301 -7.36 -3.62 12.68
N ALA A 302 -8.35 -4.45 13.07
CA ALA A 302 -9.25 -4.15 14.18
C ALA A 302 -8.48 -3.96 15.51
N VAL A 303 -7.50 -4.81 15.77
CA VAL A 303 -6.65 -4.69 16.98
C VAL A 303 -5.85 -3.37 16.96
N PHE A 304 -5.19 -3.04 15.84
CA PHE A 304 -4.42 -1.81 15.73
C PHE A 304 -5.29 -0.55 15.84
N LEU A 305 -6.51 -0.58 15.30
CA LEU A 305 -7.48 0.51 15.45
C LEU A 305 -8.01 0.65 16.87
N ALA A 306 -8.21 -0.46 17.58
CA ALA A 306 -8.74 -0.46 18.94
C ALA A 306 -7.74 0.02 19.99
N VAL A 307 -6.44 -0.27 19.81
CA VAL A 307 -5.37 0.05 20.78
C VAL A 307 -5.29 1.55 21.13
N PRO A 308 -5.29 2.52 20.20
CA PRO A 308 -5.25 3.93 20.53
C PRO A 308 -6.47 4.39 21.34
N HIS A 309 -7.67 3.88 21.00
CA HIS A 309 -8.91 4.21 21.69
C HIS A 309 -8.94 3.66 23.13
N LEU A 310 -8.49 2.43 23.33
CA LEU A 310 -8.40 1.81 24.64
C LEU A 310 -7.37 2.50 25.53
N LYS A 311 -6.21 2.87 24.98
CA LYS A 311 -5.19 3.63 25.71
C LYS A 311 -5.71 5.03 26.14
N GLY A 312 -6.48 5.70 25.30
CA GLY A 312 -7.10 6.99 25.63
C GLY A 312 -8.10 6.87 26.79
N LYS A 313 -8.92 5.81 26.81
CA LYS A 313 -9.87 5.56 27.92
C LYS A 313 -9.18 5.20 29.23
N LEU A 314 -8.09 4.43 29.19
CA LEU A 314 -7.31 4.08 30.40
C LEU A 314 -6.59 5.28 30.98
N ALA A 315 -6.06 6.18 30.14
CA ALA A 315 -5.43 7.42 30.58
C ALA A 315 -6.43 8.40 31.23
N HIS A 316 -7.68 8.45 30.75
CA HIS A 316 -8.74 9.28 31.34
C HIS A 316 -9.26 8.72 32.67
N LYS A 317 -9.27 7.39 32.88
CA LYS A 317 -9.65 6.78 34.17
C LYS A 317 -8.59 6.94 35.26
N GLY A 318 -7.32 7.12 34.90
CA GLY A 318 -6.24 7.37 35.87
C GLY A 318 -6.16 8.81 36.39
N GLY A 319 -6.86 9.78 35.76
CA GLY A 319 -6.86 11.18 36.14
C GLY A 319 -7.95 11.62 37.13
N THR A 320 -8.88 10.73 37.50
CA THR A 320 -10.01 11.06 38.40
C THR A 320 -9.84 10.56 39.85
N ILE A 321 -8.63 10.21 40.28
CA ILE A 321 -8.37 9.73 41.65
C ILE A 321 -7.64 10.80 42.53
N HIS A 322 -7.39 11.99 42.02
CA HIS A 322 -6.87 13.09 42.83
C HIS A 322 -7.68 14.39 42.58
N ALA A 323 -8.85 14.48 43.19
CA ALA A 323 -9.49 15.73 43.55
C ALA A 323 -10.32 15.50 44.82
#